data_4f7a821630e2cd4ae4138a2bf231edea
#
_entry.id   4f7a821630e2cd4ae4138a2bf231edea
#
_cell.length_a   1.000
_cell.length_b   1.000
_cell.length_c   1.000
_cell.angle_alpha   90.00
_cell.angle_beta   90.00
_cell.angle_gamma   90.00
#
_symmetry.space_group_name_H-M   'P 1'
#
loop_
_entity.id
_entity.type
_entity.pdbx_description
1 polymer ?
#
loop_
_entity_poly.entity_id
_entity_poly.type
_entity_poly.pdbx_seq_one_letter_code
_entity_poly.pdbx_strand_id
1 'polypeptide(L)'
;MPADSKLTLWGRANSVNVQKVLWCMAELDLAFERIDAGMQFGRNTEADYLAMNPNGRIPTLVDGDLVLGESNAIMRYLCLAYGGTTPLYPSLPRQRAAVERWLDWTLSTVQPIERPLFWGLVRTPPA
;
A
#
# COMPACT_ATOMS: atom_id res chain seq x y z
N MET A 1 9.55 -11.38 -15.56
CA MET A 1 8.69 -11.62 -16.72
C MET A 1 7.26 -11.28 -16.36
N PRO A 2 6.66 -10.32 -17.07
CA PRO A 2 5.31 -9.86 -16.71
C PRO A 2 4.25 -10.95 -16.80
N ALA A 3 4.39 -11.89 -17.72
CA ALA A 3 3.40 -12.94 -17.94
C ALA A 3 3.20 -13.86 -16.73
N ASP A 4 4.21 -13.95 -15.87
CA ASP A 4 4.21 -14.80 -14.70
C ASP A 4 4.19 -13.98 -13.41
N SER A 5 3.65 -12.76 -13.47
CA SER A 5 3.59 -11.89 -12.30
C SER A 5 2.85 -12.59 -11.17
N LYS A 6 3.53 -12.73 -10.06
CA LYS A 6 2.95 -13.28 -8.83
C LYS A 6 2.43 -12.20 -7.91
N LEU A 7 2.40 -10.96 -8.39
CA LEU A 7 1.98 -9.82 -7.58
C LEU A 7 0.46 -9.75 -7.50
N THR A 8 -0.04 -9.77 -6.28
CA THR A 8 -1.46 -9.53 -5.99
C THR A 8 -1.55 -8.43 -4.95
N LEU A 9 -2.37 -7.43 -5.23
CA LEU A 9 -2.62 -6.33 -4.30
C LEU A 9 -4.06 -6.37 -3.83
N TRP A 10 -4.25 -6.59 -2.55
CA TRP A 10 -5.55 -6.56 -1.91
C TRP A 10 -5.87 -5.15 -1.44
N GLY A 11 -6.99 -4.62 -1.90
CA GLY A 11 -7.46 -3.32 -1.48
C GLY A 11 -8.31 -2.63 -2.55
N ARG A 12 -9.36 -1.93 -2.10
CA ARG A 12 -10.22 -1.15 -2.98
C ARG A 12 -9.44 -0.01 -3.63
N ALA A 13 -9.77 0.29 -4.89
CA ALA A 13 -9.03 1.28 -5.68
C ALA A 13 -9.16 2.71 -5.15
N ASN A 14 -10.21 3.02 -4.38
CA ASN A 14 -10.45 4.37 -3.88
C ASN A 14 -9.91 4.60 -2.45
N SER A 15 -9.07 3.71 -1.94
CA SER A 15 -8.34 3.93 -0.69
C SER A 15 -7.08 4.72 -0.96
N VAL A 16 -6.82 5.76 -0.17
CA VAL A 16 -5.61 6.58 -0.34
C VAL A 16 -4.33 5.75 -0.19
N ASN A 17 -4.31 4.81 0.74
CA ASN A 17 -3.14 3.96 0.94
C ASN A 17 -2.96 2.95 -0.20
N VAL A 18 -4.05 2.44 -0.75
CA VAL A 18 -4.00 1.59 -1.95
C VAL A 18 -3.53 2.40 -3.16
N GLN A 19 -4.02 3.62 -3.32
CA GLN A 19 -3.61 4.51 -4.42
C GLN A 19 -2.12 4.81 -4.41
N LYS A 20 -1.51 4.99 -3.24
CA LYS A 20 -0.06 5.15 -3.12
C LYS A 20 0.68 3.98 -3.76
N VAL A 21 0.25 2.77 -3.44
CA VAL A 21 0.87 1.55 -3.98
C VAL A 21 0.61 1.41 -5.47
N LEU A 22 -0.63 1.67 -5.91
CA LEU A 22 -0.98 1.63 -7.34
C LEU A 22 -0.12 2.59 -8.16
N TRP A 23 0.10 3.79 -7.65
CA TRP A 23 0.95 4.78 -8.33
C TRP A 23 2.40 4.29 -8.41
N CYS A 24 2.91 3.75 -7.30
CA CYS A 24 4.26 3.17 -7.29
C CYS A 24 4.40 2.04 -8.31
N MET A 25 3.41 1.14 -8.36
CA MET A 25 3.40 0.05 -9.33
C MET A 25 3.38 0.55 -10.77
N ALA A 26 2.61 1.60 -11.03
CA ALA A 26 2.55 2.21 -12.37
C ALA A 26 3.90 2.83 -12.76
N GLU A 27 4.55 3.54 -11.85
CA GLU A 27 5.87 4.12 -12.10
C GLU A 27 6.94 3.05 -12.36
N LEU A 28 6.79 1.88 -11.76
CA LEU A 28 7.70 0.75 -11.96
C LEU A 28 7.28 -0.15 -13.12
N ASP A 29 6.19 0.16 -13.79
CA ASP A 29 5.64 -0.62 -14.90
C ASP A 29 5.42 -2.10 -14.55
N LEU A 30 4.83 -2.35 -13.38
CA LEU A 30 4.61 -3.70 -12.87
C LEU A 30 3.26 -4.24 -13.31
N ALA A 31 3.24 -5.51 -13.71
CA ALA A 31 2.00 -6.26 -13.89
C ALA A 31 1.56 -6.87 -12.56
N PHE A 32 0.27 -6.77 -12.25
CA PHE A 32 -0.28 -7.29 -10.99
C PHE A 32 -1.79 -7.52 -11.13
N GLU A 33 -2.33 -8.29 -10.20
CA GLU A 33 -3.78 -8.44 -10.02
C GLU A 33 -4.20 -7.65 -8.78
N ARG A 34 -5.27 -6.87 -8.89
CA ARG A 34 -5.86 -6.19 -7.74
C ARG A 34 -7.16 -6.87 -7.35
N ILE A 35 -7.32 -7.15 -6.06
CA ILE A 35 -8.53 -7.75 -5.51
C ILE A 35 -9.18 -6.75 -4.56
N ASP A 36 -10.48 -6.49 -4.76
CA ASP A 36 -11.23 -5.58 -3.90
C ASP A 36 -11.30 -6.10 -2.47
N ALA A 37 -11.01 -5.21 -1.52
CA ALA A 37 -11.12 -5.46 -0.09
C ALA A 37 -11.27 -4.12 0.64
N GLY A 38 -11.98 -4.13 1.76
CA GLY A 38 -12.22 -2.95 2.58
C GLY A 38 -13.54 -2.25 2.25
N MET A 39 -14.09 -1.56 3.22
CA MET A 39 -15.38 -0.86 3.14
C MET A 39 -16.48 -1.80 2.64
N GLN A 40 -17.19 -1.40 1.55
CA GLN A 40 -18.30 -2.18 0.98
C GLN A 40 -17.89 -3.56 0.47
N PHE A 41 -16.62 -3.78 0.20
CA PHE A 41 -16.14 -5.07 -0.32
C PHE A 41 -15.89 -6.08 0.79
N GLY A 42 -15.77 -5.64 2.05
CA GLY A 42 -15.44 -6.52 3.16
C GLY A 42 -14.06 -7.15 2.98
N ARG A 43 -13.95 -8.43 3.20
CA ARG A 43 -12.75 -9.28 3.09
C ARG A 43 -11.71 -9.02 4.18
N ASN A 44 -11.41 -7.77 4.51
CA ASN A 44 -10.34 -7.40 5.43
C ASN A 44 -10.57 -7.84 6.88
N THR A 45 -11.77 -8.29 7.22
CA THR A 45 -12.09 -8.84 8.55
C THR A 45 -12.31 -10.36 8.52
N GLU A 46 -12.21 -10.98 7.35
CA GLU A 46 -12.35 -12.42 7.21
C GLU A 46 -11.07 -13.14 7.66
N ALA A 47 -11.22 -14.40 8.11
CA ALA A 47 -10.12 -15.16 8.71
C ALA A 47 -8.92 -15.33 7.77
N ASP A 48 -9.16 -15.56 6.48
CA ASP A 48 -8.09 -15.71 5.50
C ASP A 48 -7.28 -14.42 5.31
N TYR A 49 -7.96 -13.28 5.30
CA TYR A 49 -7.30 -11.99 5.20
C TYR A 49 -6.53 -11.65 6.48
N LEU A 50 -7.13 -11.89 7.63
CA LEU A 50 -6.49 -11.64 8.93
C LEU A 50 -5.25 -12.51 9.14
N ALA A 51 -5.21 -13.69 8.53
CA ALA A 51 -4.01 -14.51 8.52
C ALA A 51 -2.87 -13.85 7.72
N MET A 52 -3.20 -13.11 6.67
CA MET A 52 -2.22 -12.34 5.89
C MET A 52 -1.82 -11.02 6.58
N ASN A 53 -2.80 -10.34 7.14
CA ASN A 53 -2.60 -9.02 7.76
C ASN A 53 -3.47 -8.94 9.03
N PRO A 54 -2.88 -9.22 10.19
CA PRO A 54 -3.65 -9.27 11.45
C PRO A 54 -4.31 -7.95 11.83
N ASN A 55 -3.81 -6.82 11.33
CA ASN A 55 -4.43 -5.51 11.57
C ASN A 55 -5.73 -5.32 10.79
N GLY A 56 -6.05 -6.21 9.85
CA GLY A 56 -7.28 -6.10 9.07
C GLY A 56 -7.35 -4.84 8.22
N ARG A 57 -6.22 -4.32 7.79
CA ARG A 57 -6.12 -3.09 7.00
C ARG A 57 -5.74 -3.39 5.56
N ILE A 58 -6.02 -2.46 4.68
CA ILE A 58 -5.62 -2.48 3.28
C ILE A 58 -4.59 -1.36 3.04
N PRO A 59 -3.67 -1.52 2.09
CA PRO A 59 -3.44 -2.69 1.23
C PRO A 59 -2.67 -3.83 1.89
N THR A 60 -2.75 -5.01 1.28
CA THR A 60 -1.84 -6.13 1.54
C THR A 60 -1.30 -6.63 0.21
N LEU A 61 0.02 -6.74 0.11
CA LEU A 61 0.70 -7.27 -1.08
C LEU A 61 1.03 -8.74 -0.87
N VAL A 62 0.80 -9.52 -1.91
CA VAL A 62 1.30 -10.90 -1.99
C VAL A 62 2.23 -10.99 -3.19
N ASP A 63 3.44 -11.44 -2.95
CA ASP A 63 4.46 -11.68 -3.98
C ASP A 63 5.04 -13.07 -3.78
N GLY A 64 4.47 -14.05 -4.49
CA GLY A 64 4.82 -15.44 -4.26
C GLY A 64 4.44 -15.87 -2.84
N ASP A 65 5.42 -16.22 -2.04
CA ASP A 65 5.24 -16.58 -0.64
C ASP A 65 5.39 -15.41 0.34
N LEU A 66 5.82 -14.24 -0.15
CA LEU A 66 5.89 -13.04 0.66
C LEU A 66 4.50 -12.42 0.78
N VAL A 67 4.11 -12.11 2.01
CA VAL A 67 2.87 -11.39 2.32
C VAL A 67 3.25 -10.17 3.15
N LEU A 68 2.86 -8.99 2.69
CA LEU A 68 3.31 -7.74 3.29
C LEU A 68 2.16 -6.74 3.41
N GLY A 69 1.93 -6.27 4.64
CA GLY A 69 1.06 -5.12 4.92
C GLY A 69 1.86 -3.82 4.97
N GLU A 70 1.18 -2.72 5.28
CA GLU A 70 1.73 -1.36 5.36
C GLU A 70 2.13 -0.78 4.00
N SER A 71 1.38 0.20 3.54
CA SER A 71 1.56 0.77 2.20
C SER A 71 2.96 1.31 1.95
N ASN A 72 3.57 1.98 2.94
CA ASN A 72 4.93 2.49 2.78
C ASN A 72 5.97 1.38 2.67
N ALA A 73 5.82 0.33 3.48
CA ALA A 73 6.69 -0.84 3.40
C ALA A 73 6.55 -1.55 2.06
N ILE A 74 5.32 -1.65 1.55
CA ILE A 74 5.05 -2.24 0.23
C ILE A 74 5.76 -1.44 -0.86
N MET A 75 5.67 -0.11 -0.83
CA MET A 75 6.32 0.74 -1.83
C MET A 75 7.85 0.58 -1.80
N ARG A 76 8.44 0.56 -0.60
CA ARG A 76 9.89 0.34 -0.45
C ARG A 76 10.30 -1.02 -1.02
N TYR A 77 9.53 -2.05 -0.66
CA TYR A 77 9.79 -3.40 -1.16
C TYR A 77 9.74 -3.46 -2.69
N LEU A 78 8.69 -2.90 -3.29
CA LEU A 78 8.54 -2.91 -4.75
C LEU A 78 9.70 -2.20 -5.44
N CYS A 79 10.13 -1.06 -4.93
CA CYS A 79 11.27 -0.34 -5.48
C CYS A 79 12.56 -1.16 -5.38
N LEU A 80 12.80 -1.82 -4.25
CA LEU A 80 14.00 -2.62 -4.04
C LEU A 80 13.99 -3.91 -4.86
N ALA A 81 12.84 -4.57 -4.93
CA ALA A 81 12.74 -5.87 -5.61
C ALA A 81 12.64 -5.73 -7.13
N TYR A 82 12.00 -4.68 -7.62
CA TYR A 82 11.64 -4.54 -9.03
C TYR A 82 12.14 -3.26 -9.69
N GLY A 83 12.55 -2.28 -8.90
CA GLY A 83 12.86 -0.94 -9.42
C GLY A 83 14.27 -0.78 -9.99
N GLY A 84 15.18 -1.69 -9.71
CA GLY A 84 16.57 -1.54 -10.13
C GLY A 84 17.17 -0.25 -9.57
N THR A 85 17.53 0.67 -10.47
CA THR A 85 18.11 1.98 -10.10
C THR A 85 17.05 3.09 -10.09
N THR A 86 15.81 2.77 -9.81
CA THR A 86 14.71 3.76 -9.84
C THR A 86 15.02 4.96 -8.94
N PRO A 87 14.73 6.20 -9.40
CA PRO A 87 14.84 7.38 -8.54
C PRO A 87 13.77 7.47 -7.46
N LEU A 88 12.74 6.63 -7.53
CA LEU A 88 11.68 6.61 -6.51
C LEU A 88 12.22 6.23 -5.13
N TYR A 89 13.23 5.35 -5.09
CA TYR A 89 13.82 4.94 -3.81
C TYR A 89 15.33 4.73 -4.03
N PRO A 90 16.10 5.83 -4.08
CA PRO A 90 17.52 5.77 -4.43
C PRO A 90 18.35 5.10 -3.34
N SER A 91 19.49 4.54 -3.74
CA SER A 91 20.38 3.81 -2.83
C SER A 91 21.32 4.71 -2.02
N LEU A 92 21.61 5.93 -2.53
CA LEU A 92 22.52 6.85 -1.84
C LEU A 92 21.85 7.39 -0.58
N PRO A 93 22.54 7.38 0.58
CA PRO A 93 21.91 7.71 1.85
C PRO A 93 21.23 9.09 1.91
N ARG A 94 21.86 10.11 1.35
CA ARG A 94 21.27 11.47 1.37
C ARG A 94 20.00 11.55 0.54
N GLN A 95 20.00 10.93 -0.64
CA GLN A 95 18.84 10.91 -1.52
C GLN A 95 17.72 10.05 -0.92
N ARG A 96 18.08 8.90 -0.35
CA ARG A 96 17.11 8.03 0.32
C ARG A 96 16.47 8.70 1.52
N ALA A 97 17.27 9.43 2.33
CA ALA A 97 16.75 10.16 3.48
C ALA A 97 15.71 11.21 3.06
N ALA A 98 15.91 11.86 1.92
CA ALA A 98 14.93 12.82 1.39
C ALA A 98 13.59 12.16 1.04
N VAL A 99 13.62 10.93 0.55
CA VAL A 99 12.40 10.14 0.29
C VAL A 99 11.77 9.65 1.60
N GLU A 100 12.58 9.06 2.47
CA GLU A 100 12.12 8.51 3.76
C GLU A 100 11.42 9.56 4.60
N ARG A 101 11.93 10.78 4.60
CA ARG A 101 11.33 11.90 5.34
C ARG A 101 9.84 12.08 4.98
N TRP A 102 9.50 11.98 3.71
CA TRP A 102 8.11 12.18 3.27
C TRP A 102 7.24 10.97 3.57
N LEU A 103 7.80 9.77 3.53
CA LEU A 103 7.09 8.56 3.97
C LEU A 103 6.73 8.66 5.45
N ASP A 104 7.69 9.05 6.28
CA ASP A 104 7.45 9.21 7.72
C ASP A 104 6.51 10.37 8.01
N TRP A 105 6.66 11.50 7.31
CA TRP A 105 5.78 12.65 7.46
C TRP A 105 4.32 12.29 7.14
N THR A 106 4.09 11.47 6.14
CA THR A 106 2.74 11.00 5.81
C THR A 106 2.11 10.26 6.99
N LEU A 107 2.87 9.39 7.65
CA LEU A 107 2.37 8.61 8.79
C LEU A 107 2.23 9.44 10.05
N SER A 108 3.18 10.34 10.31
CA SER A 108 3.25 11.07 11.59
C SER A 108 2.43 12.36 11.59
N THR A 109 2.23 12.97 10.44
CA THR A 109 1.62 14.31 10.33
C THR A 109 0.33 14.31 9.52
N VAL A 110 0.35 13.75 8.32
CA VAL A 110 -0.80 13.81 7.41
C VAL A 110 -1.93 12.89 7.87
N GLN A 111 -1.63 11.62 8.11
CA GLN A 111 -2.66 10.65 8.47
C GLN A 111 -3.36 10.94 9.80
N PRO A 112 -2.68 11.41 10.86
CA PRO A 112 -3.37 11.80 12.08
C PRO A 112 -4.38 12.93 11.89
N ILE A 113 -4.18 13.80 10.90
CA ILE A 113 -5.11 14.88 10.56
C ILE A 113 -6.22 14.36 9.62
N GLU A 114 -5.82 13.62 8.60
CA GLU A 114 -6.74 13.11 7.57
C GLU A 114 -7.71 12.06 8.12
N ARG A 115 -7.23 11.18 8.98
CA ARG A 115 -8.03 10.05 9.46
C ARG A 115 -9.33 10.47 10.17
N PRO A 116 -9.33 11.44 11.10
CA PRO A 116 -10.58 11.89 11.69
C PRO A 116 -11.56 12.47 10.68
N LEU A 117 -11.07 13.19 9.68
CA LEU A 117 -11.91 13.73 8.61
C LEU A 117 -12.54 12.62 7.79
N PHE A 118 -11.75 11.64 7.38
CA PHE A 118 -12.25 10.50 6.61
C PHE A 118 -13.28 9.71 7.40
N TRP A 119 -12.97 9.38 8.66
CA TRP A 119 -13.90 8.63 9.51
C TRP A 119 -15.18 9.41 9.75
N GLY A 120 -15.08 10.72 10.02
CA GLY A 120 -16.25 11.56 10.25
C GLY A 120 -17.14 11.75 9.03
N LEU A 121 -16.55 11.87 7.85
CA LEU A 121 -17.29 12.16 6.61
C LEU A 121 -17.73 10.91 5.86
N VAL A 122 -16.97 9.82 5.94
CA VAL A 122 -17.19 8.62 5.12
C VAL A 122 -17.68 7.43 5.94
N ARG A 123 -17.06 7.18 7.10
CA ARG A 123 -17.33 5.96 7.87
C ARG A 123 -18.35 6.13 8.96
N THR A 124 -18.58 7.36 9.44
CA THR A 124 -19.56 7.61 10.51
C THR A 124 -20.92 7.94 9.89
N PRO A 125 -21.98 7.20 10.22
CA PRO A 125 -23.32 7.53 9.72
C PRO A 125 -23.75 8.91 10.18
N PRO A 126 -24.58 9.62 9.41
CA PRO A 126 -25.16 10.90 9.84
C PRO A 126 -26.04 10.68 11.08
N ALA A 127 -26.05 11.67 11.95
CA ALA A 127 -26.82 11.64 13.19
C ALA A 127 -28.34 11.65 12.93
#